data_5024de68963e05df8daec6e0cf1ce6ac
#
_entry.id   5024de68963e05df8daec6e0cf1ce6ac
#
_cell.length_a   1.000
_cell.length_b   1.000
_cell.length_c   1.000
_cell.angle_alpha   90.00
_cell.angle_beta   90.00
_cell.angle_gamma   90.00
#
_symmetry.space_group_name_H-M   'P 1'
#
loop_
_entity.id
_entity.type
_entity.pdbx_description
1 polymer ?
#
loop_
_entity_poly.entity_id
_entity_poly.type
_entity_poly.pdbx_seq_one_letter_code
_entity_poly.pdbx_strand_id
1 'polypeptide(L)'
;NGVVPRITYTVSDGVGTNTANLNLTVTPVNDPPTVVNETPSTPENTVLTGNVLTDGTDDSDVDGNTLSISQFTISGTTYPAGSIVDLPNVGTVIVNADGTYTFTPVTGYFGSLPVITYAVSDGNGGTTNGILAITVTPVNDPPVVSPESIQIQEDAPATGNLLTNDTDPENN
;
A
#
# COMPACT_ATOMS: atom_id res chain seq x y z
N ASN A 1 -22.62 15.26 11.00
CA ASN A 1 -23.60 15.41 12.10
C ASN A 1 -23.67 16.88 12.55
N GLY A 2 -24.67 17.63 12.10
CA GLY A 2 -24.87 19.03 12.45
C GLY A 2 -25.93 19.22 13.54
N VAL A 3 -25.75 20.20 14.41
CA VAL A 3 -26.79 20.63 15.35
C VAL A 3 -27.95 21.22 14.54
N VAL A 4 -29.11 20.60 14.63
CA VAL A 4 -30.33 21.16 14.01
C VAL A 4 -30.74 22.37 14.84
N PRO A 5 -30.91 23.58 14.22
CA PRO A 5 -31.37 24.76 14.94
C PRO A 5 -32.73 24.51 15.58
N ARG A 6 -32.94 25.02 16.77
CA ARG A 6 -34.24 24.98 17.43
C ARG A 6 -35.26 25.78 16.61
N ILE A 7 -36.31 25.14 16.15
CA ILE A 7 -37.41 25.78 15.42
C ILE A 7 -38.52 26.06 16.41
N THR A 8 -38.86 27.36 16.55
CA THR A 8 -40.06 27.76 17.30
C THR A 8 -41.13 28.21 16.32
N TYR A 9 -42.33 27.71 16.47
CA TYR A 9 -43.47 28.10 15.64
C TYR A 9 -44.57 28.68 16.51
N THR A 10 -45.32 29.61 15.96
CA THR A 10 -46.47 30.27 16.59
C THR A 10 -47.76 29.90 15.92
N VAL A 11 -48.72 29.49 16.72
CA VAL A 11 -50.10 29.21 16.25
C VAL A 11 -51.00 30.32 16.73
N SER A 12 -51.91 30.79 15.85
CA SER A 12 -52.92 31.83 16.15
C SER A 12 -54.31 31.31 15.78
N ASP A 13 -55.33 31.65 16.61
CA ASP A 13 -56.76 31.42 16.33
C ASP A 13 -57.45 32.72 15.80
N GLY A 14 -56.64 33.75 15.52
CA GLY A 14 -57.12 35.08 15.08
C GLY A 14 -57.38 36.06 16.24
N VAL A 15 -57.36 35.62 17.50
CA VAL A 15 -57.56 36.44 18.71
C VAL A 15 -56.38 36.32 19.64
N GLY A 16 -55.82 35.13 19.79
CA GLY A 16 -54.66 34.85 20.63
C GLY A 16 -53.57 34.07 19.87
N THR A 17 -52.36 34.04 20.45
CA THR A 17 -51.23 33.27 19.89
C THR A 17 -50.56 32.46 20.99
N ASN A 18 -50.06 31.27 20.57
CA ASN A 18 -49.23 30.44 21.43
C ASN A 18 -48.02 29.92 20.65
N THR A 19 -46.89 29.67 21.35
CA THR A 19 -45.66 29.17 20.72
C THR A 19 -45.34 27.77 21.18
N ALA A 20 -44.79 26.97 20.26
CA ALA A 20 -44.22 25.66 20.55
C ALA A 20 -42.92 25.43 19.79
N ASN A 21 -42.18 24.42 20.21
CA ASN A 21 -40.93 24.05 19.58
C ASN A 21 -41.12 22.76 18.74
N LEU A 22 -40.52 22.75 17.57
CA LEU A 22 -40.31 21.55 16.79
C LEU A 22 -38.95 20.97 17.17
N ASN A 23 -38.91 19.82 17.80
CA ASN A 23 -37.69 19.08 18.06
C ASN A 23 -37.41 18.17 16.88
N LEU A 24 -36.32 18.44 16.17
CA LEU A 24 -35.85 17.63 15.06
C LEU A 24 -34.61 16.85 15.49
N THR A 25 -34.63 15.55 15.30
CA THR A 25 -33.48 14.66 15.55
C THR A 25 -33.01 14.08 14.23
N VAL A 26 -31.73 14.23 13.93
CA VAL A 26 -31.07 13.55 12.81
C VAL A 26 -30.30 12.38 13.39
N THR A 27 -30.67 11.17 13.01
CA THR A 27 -29.93 9.97 13.39
C THR A 27 -28.76 9.79 12.42
N PRO A 28 -27.53 9.63 12.90
CA PRO A 28 -26.39 9.35 12.04
C PRO A 28 -26.56 7.99 11.35
N VAL A 29 -26.05 7.89 10.15
CA VAL A 29 -25.87 6.65 9.40
C VAL A 29 -24.38 6.51 9.18
N ASN A 30 -23.85 5.31 9.35
CA ASN A 30 -22.44 5.04 9.15
C ASN A 30 -22.10 5.09 7.66
N ASP A 31 -21.09 5.86 7.31
CA ASP A 31 -20.50 5.92 5.98
C ASP A 31 -19.22 5.06 5.92
N PRO A 32 -18.86 4.48 4.77
CA PRO A 32 -17.60 3.73 4.63
C PRO A 32 -16.39 4.65 4.56
N PRO A 33 -15.18 4.13 4.89
CA PRO A 33 -13.94 4.90 4.81
C PRO A 33 -13.64 5.43 3.40
N THR A 34 -13.00 6.59 3.33
CA THR A 34 -12.34 7.10 2.13
C THR A 34 -10.88 6.69 2.16
N VAL A 35 -10.42 5.97 1.14
CA VAL A 35 -9.09 5.37 1.06
C VAL A 35 -8.31 5.91 -0.13
N VAL A 36 -7.04 6.21 0.08
CA VAL A 36 -6.08 6.66 -0.93
C VAL A 36 -5.11 5.52 -1.24
N ASN A 37 -4.75 5.35 -2.51
CA ASN A 37 -3.83 4.31 -2.93
C ASN A 37 -2.38 4.73 -2.73
N GLU A 38 -1.50 3.77 -2.35
CA GLU A 38 -0.10 3.99 -2.08
C GLU A 38 0.79 3.40 -3.19
N THR A 39 1.83 4.17 -3.61
CA THR A 39 2.78 3.75 -4.66
C THR A 39 4.24 4.00 -4.24
N PRO A 40 4.70 3.43 -3.11
CA PRO A 40 6.04 3.65 -2.62
C PRO A 40 7.10 2.94 -3.47
N SER A 41 8.34 3.44 -3.35
CA SER A 41 9.51 2.80 -3.94
C SER A 41 10.65 2.67 -2.94
N THR A 42 11.53 1.68 -3.15
CA THR A 42 12.75 1.46 -2.37
C THR A 42 13.87 1.01 -3.29
N PRO A 43 15.15 1.35 -3.01
CA PRO A 43 16.27 0.71 -3.68
C PRO A 43 16.30 -0.80 -3.38
N GLU A 44 16.87 -1.59 -4.30
CA GLU A 44 17.14 -2.99 -4.00
C GLU A 44 17.99 -3.16 -2.75
N ASN A 45 17.91 -4.33 -2.11
CA ASN A 45 18.62 -4.66 -0.86
C ASN A 45 18.21 -3.78 0.34
N THR A 46 17.18 -2.94 0.21
CA THR A 46 16.71 -2.02 1.26
C THR A 46 15.31 -2.38 1.71
N VAL A 47 15.14 -2.60 3.01
CA VAL A 47 13.81 -2.85 3.60
C VAL A 47 12.95 -1.58 3.47
N LEU A 48 11.73 -1.75 2.97
CA LEU A 48 10.73 -0.69 2.90
C LEU A 48 9.74 -0.84 4.07
N THR A 49 9.49 0.26 4.76
CA THR A 49 8.44 0.35 5.79
C THR A 49 7.59 1.59 5.55
N GLY A 50 6.32 1.52 5.90
CA GLY A 50 5.39 2.64 5.79
C GLY A 50 4.07 2.31 6.49
N ASN A 51 3.06 3.15 6.23
CA ASN A 51 1.72 2.96 6.78
C ASN A 51 0.66 3.35 5.73
N VAL A 52 -0.09 2.36 5.25
CA VAL A 52 -1.12 2.55 4.20
C VAL A 52 -2.31 3.42 4.62
N LEU A 53 -2.46 3.73 5.91
CA LEU A 53 -3.52 4.61 6.42
C LEU A 53 -3.09 6.06 6.59
N THR A 54 -1.76 6.34 6.63
CA THR A 54 -1.22 7.67 6.98
C THR A 54 -0.09 8.16 6.09
N ASP A 55 0.43 7.35 5.17
CA ASP A 55 1.46 7.79 4.22
C ASP A 55 0.82 8.66 3.12
N GLY A 56 1.49 9.75 2.74
CA GLY A 56 0.99 10.66 1.71
C GLY A 56 -0.23 11.47 2.14
N THR A 57 -1.40 11.12 1.62
CA THR A 57 -2.70 11.69 2.04
C THR A 57 -3.40 10.67 2.93
N ASP A 58 -3.71 11.07 4.17
CA ASP A 58 -4.32 10.17 5.15
C ASP A 58 -5.67 9.63 4.68
N ASP A 59 -5.89 8.34 4.92
CA ASP A 59 -7.22 7.75 4.84
C ASP A 59 -8.13 8.38 5.91
N SER A 60 -9.40 8.49 5.62
CA SER A 60 -10.32 9.20 6.49
C SER A 60 -11.71 8.57 6.54
N ASP A 61 -12.41 8.85 7.64
CA ASP A 61 -13.80 8.49 7.82
C ASP A 61 -14.59 9.74 8.20
N VAL A 62 -15.75 9.97 7.52
CA VAL A 62 -16.56 11.17 7.73
C VAL A 62 -17.25 11.17 9.08
N ASP A 63 -17.48 10.00 9.68
CA ASP A 63 -18.04 9.85 11.02
C ASP A 63 -16.98 9.93 12.11
N GLY A 64 -15.68 10.01 11.72
CA GLY A 64 -14.55 10.08 12.64
C GLY A 64 -14.18 8.75 13.27
N ASN A 65 -14.53 7.63 12.60
CA ASN A 65 -14.21 6.29 13.07
C ASN A 65 -12.71 5.98 12.93
N THR A 66 -12.20 5.14 13.84
CA THR A 66 -10.81 4.67 13.76
C THR A 66 -10.70 3.59 12.69
N LEU A 67 -9.81 3.82 11.73
CA LEU A 67 -9.58 2.90 10.63
C LEU A 67 -8.61 1.77 11.02
N SER A 68 -8.82 0.60 10.44
CA SER A 68 -7.95 -0.56 10.59
C SER A 68 -7.97 -1.44 9.36
N ILE A 69 -6.86 -2.16 9.11
CA ILE A 69 -6.79 -3.16 8.05
C ILE A 69 -7.28 -4.51 8.59
N SER A 70 -8.26 -5.10 7.94
CA SER A 70 -8.79 -6.42 8.29
C SER A 70 -8.06 -7.56 7.59
N GLN A 71 -7.73 -7.37 6.31
CA GLN A 71 -7.10 -8.36 5.45
C GLN A 71 -6.42 -7.69 4.24
N PHE A 72 -5.55 -8.42 3.57
CA PHE A 72 -4.99 -8.02 2.29
C PHE A 72 -4.90 -9.20 1.32
N THR A 73 -4.90 -8.89 0.02
CA THR A 73 -4.82 -9.87 -1.07
C THR A 73 -3.60 -9.57 -1.91
N ILE A 74 -2.79 -10.58 -2.18
CA ILE A 74 -1.66 -10.51 -3.10
C ILE A 74 -1.62 -11.78 -3.95
N SER A 75 -1.33 -11.65 -5.25
CA SER A 75 -1.30 -12.78 -6.20
C SER A 75 -2.58 -13.64 -6.16
N GLY A 76 -3.75 -13.02 -5.90
CA GLY A 76 -5.04 -13.70 -5.83
C GLY A 76 -5.34 -14.47 -4.54
N THR A 77 -4.43 -14.46 -3.56
CA THR A 77 -4.63 -15.09 -2.26
C THR A 77 -4.86 -14.03 -1.19
N THR A 78 -5.89 -14.21 -0.36
CA THR A 78 -6.24 -13.30 0.74
C THR A 78 -5.68 -13.82 2.07
N TYR A 79 -5.09 -12.88 2.82
CA TYR A 79 -4.45 -13.13 4.12
C TYR A 79 -5.04 -12.19 5.17
N PRO A 80 -5.23 -12.63 6.43
CA PRO A 80 -5.52 -11.72 7.54
C PRO A 80 -4.39 -10.70 7.72
N ALA A 81 -4.72 -9.50 8.22
CA ALA A 81 -3.72 -8.52 8.62
C ALA A 81 -2.73 -9.12 9.64
N GLY A 82 -1.45 -8.75 9.54
CA GLY A 82 -0.36 -9.30 10.35
C GLY A 82 0.23 -10.62 9.82
N SER A 83 -0.31 -11.20 8.74
CA SER A 83 0.28 -12.38 8.09
C SER A 83 1.59 -12.04 7.40
N ILE A 84 2.60 -12.90 7.52
CA ILE A 84 3.83 -12.84 6.73
C ILE A 84 3.59 -13.60 5.43
N VAL A 85 3.76 -12.94 4.30
CA VAL A 85 3.62 -13.55 2.97
C VAL A 85 4.99 -13.62 2.31
N ASP A 86 5.43 -14.82 1.98
CA ASP A 86 6.63 -15.06 1.18
C ASP A 86 6.27 -15.00 -0.31
N LEU A 87 6.99 -14.17 -1.05
CA LEU A 87 6.91 -14.01 -2.49
C LEU A 87 8.20 -14.59 -3.09
N PRO A 88 8.17 -15.81 -3.65
CA PRO A 88 9.37 -16.48 -4.15
C PRO A 88 10.16 -15.60 -5.14
N ASN A 89 11.48 -15.46 -4.90
CA ASN A 89 12.43 -14.63 -5.66
C ASN A 89 12.14 -13.11 -5.63
N VAL A 90 11.23 -12.64 -4.80
CA VAL A 90 10.86 -11.23 -4.66
C VAL A 90 11.19 -10.73 -3.25
N GLY A 91 10.66 -11.38 -2.22
CA GLY A 91 10.84 -10.97 -0.83
C GLY A 91 9.69 -11.37 0.08
N THR A 92 9.64 -10.79 1.26
CA THR A 92 8.55 -11.01 2.22
C THR A 92 7.77 -9.73 2.48
N VAL A 93 6.45 -9.85 2.62
CA VAL A 93 5.53 -8.74 2.88
C VAL A 93 4.71 -9.02 4.14
N ILE A 94 4.52 -7.99 4.95
CA ILE A 94 3.57 -7.95 6.07
C ILE A 94 2.75 -6.66 5.93
N VAL A 95 1.43 -6.75 6.11
CA VAL A 95 0.54 -5.60 6.31
C VAL A 95 -0.21 -5.81 7.61
N ASN A 96 -0.02 -4.92 8.57
CA ASN A 96 -0.58 -5.02 9.92
C ASN A 96 -1.96 -4.35 10.03
N ALA A 97 -2.70 -4.67 11.09
CA ALA A 97 -4.03 -4.10 11.34
C ALA A 97 -4.02 -2.58 11.58
N ASP A 98 -2.91 -2.02 12.07
CA ASP A 98 -2.73 -0.58 12.28
C ASP A 98 -2.30 0.18 11.01
N GLY A 99 -2.29 -0.51 9.86
CA GLY A 99 -1.88 0.04 8.56
C GLY A 99 -0.38 -0.03 8.29
N THR A 100 0.46 -0.29 9.28
CA THR A 100 1.90 -0.42 9.06
C THR A 100 2.20 -1.59 8.14
N TYR A 101 3.15 -1.39 7.22
CA TYR A 101 3.62 -2.47 6.36
C TYR A 101 5.15 -2.54 6.35
N THR A 102 5.65 -3.72 6.06
CA THR A 102 7.08 -3.97 5.84
C THR A 102 7.23 -4.87 4.62
N PHE A 103 8.09 -4.47 3.70
CA PHE A 103 8.57 -5.30 2.61
C PHE A 103 10.08 -5.48 2.73
N THR A 104 10.53 -6.73 2.75
CA THR A 104 11.95 -7.09 2.77
C THR A 104 12.29 -7.78 1.45
N PRO A 105 13.00 -7.14 0.53
CA PRO A 105 13.38 -7.75 -0.74
C PRO A 105 14.39 -8.90 -0.54
N VAL A 106 14.38 -9.89 -1.43
CA VAL A 106 15.54 -10.78 -1.58
C VAL A 106 16.70 -9.99 -2.20
N THR A 107 17.92 -10.44 -1.92
CA THR A 107 19.14 -9.79 -2.46
C THR A 107 19.10 -9.74 -3.98
N GLY A 108 19.37 -8.56 -4.56
CA GLY A 108 19.42 -8.32 -6.00
C GLY A 108 18.06 -8.31 -6.70
N TYR A 109 16.94 -8.31 -5.96
CA TYR A 109 15.63 -8.13 -6.58
C TYR A 109 15.39 -6.67 -6.90
N PHE A 110 15.02 -6.36 -8.13
CA PHE A 110 14.47 -5.09 -8.59
C PHE A 110 13.29 -5.32 -9.54
N GLY A 111 12.36 -4.37 -9.58
CA GLY A 111 11.12 -4.47 -10.33
C GLY A 111 9.88 -4.18 -9.48
N SER A 112 8.69 -4.36 -10.05
CA SER A 112 7.43 -4.14 -9.34
C SER A 112 6.96 -5.41 -8.66
N LEU A 113 6.46 -5.29 -7.44
CA LEU A 113 5.79 -6.39 -6.75
C LEU A 113 4.41 -6.67 -7.39
N PRO A 114 3.85 -7.88 -7.20
CA PRO A 114 2.42 -8.09 -7.39
C PRO A 114 1.62 -7.07 -6.57
N VAL A 115 0.60 -6.48 -7.17
CA VAL A 115 -0.23 -5.46 -6.50
C VAL A 115 -0.89 -6.06 -5.26
N ILE A 116 -0.81 -5.33 -4.16
CA ILE A 116 -1.45 -5.66 -2.88
C ILE A 116 -2.75 -4.86 -2.79
N THR A 117 -3.88 -5.54 -2.62
CA THR A 117 -5.16 -4.91 -2.31
C THR A 117 -5.45 -5.14 -0.83
N TYR A 118 -5.70 -4.10 -0.06
CA TYR A 118 -6.00 -4.19 1.36
C TYR A 118 -7.41 -3.67 1.67
N ALA A 119 -8.06 -4.24 2.69
CA ALA A 119 -9.41 -3.87 3.10
C ALA A 119 -9.35 -3.03 4.38
N VAL A 120 -9.75 -1.76 4.26
CA VAL A 120 -9.87 -0.81 5.37
C VAL A 120 -11.26 -0.92 5.97
N SER A 121 -11.36 -1.08 7.29
CA SER A 121 -12.61 -1.11 8.05
C SER A 121 -12.68 0.05 9.03
N ASP A 122 -13.87 0.62 9.18
CA ASP A 122 -14.22 1.63 10.18
C ASP A 122 -14.65 1.05 11.55
N GLY A 123 -14.74 -0.30 11.66
CA GLY A 123 -15.21 -0.98 12.86
C GLY A 123 -16.74 -0.95 13.07
N ASN A 124 -17.50 -0.25 12.24
CA ASN A 124 -18.95 -0.06 12.33
C ASN A 124 -19.73 -0.67 11.14
N GLY A 125 -19.03 -1.47 10.32
CA GLY A 125 -19.61 -2.21 9.19
C GLY A 125 -19.30 -1.61 7.83
N GLY A 126 -18.74 -0.42 7.72
CA GLY A 126 -18.19 0.15 6.49
C GLY A 126 -16.82 -0.47 6.15
N THR A 127 -16.61 -0.73 4.87
CA THR A 127 -15.33 -1.21 4.35
C THR A 127 -15.03 -0.63 2.98
N THR A 128 -13.76 -0.28 2.73
CA THR A 128 -13.26 0.19 1.43
C THR A 128 -11.93 -0.46 1.13
N ASN A 129 -11.66 -0.79 -0.13
CA ASN A 129 -10.38 -1.35 -0.53
C ASN A 129 -9.41 -0.25 -1.00
N GLY A 130 -8.15 -0.38 -0.57
CA GLY A 130 -7.01 0.38 -1.06
C GLY A 130 -6.03 -0.50 -1.83
N ILE A 131 -5.09 0.15 -2.51
CA ILE A 131 -4.03 -0.48 -3.29
C ILE A 131 -2.68 -0.02 -2.76
N LEU A 132 -1.78 -0.97 -2.52
CA LEU A 132 -0.36 -0.71 -2.27
C LEU A 132 0.44 -1.33 -3.42
N ALA A 133 1.07 -0.47 -4.24
CA ALA A 133 1.88 -0.86 -5.39
C ALA A 133 3.34 -0.49 -5.14
N ILE A 134 4.15 -1.46 -4.74
CA ILE A 134 5.57 -1.28 -4.39
C ILE A 134 6.44 -1.47 -5.63
N THR A 135 7.43 -0.60 -5.81
CA THR A 135 8.47 -0.72 -6.83
C THR A 135 9.85 -0.74 -6.19
N VAL A 136 10.67 -1.72 -6.53
CA VAL A 136 12.09 -1.78 -6.15
C VAL A 136 12.93 -1.26 -7.31
N THR A 137 13.74 -0.24 -7.05
CA THR A 137 14.62 0.37 -8.05
C THR A 137 15.99 -0.30 -8.02
N PRO A 138 16.60 -0.57 -9.18
CA PRO A 138 17.94 -1.12 -9.23
C PRO A 138 18.97 -0.14 -8.65
N VAL A 139 20.05 -0.70 -8.08
CA VAL A 139 21.26 0.01 -7.70
C VAL A 139 22.39 -0.65 -8.47
N ASN A 140 23.21 0.12 -9.16
CA ASN A 140 24.29 -0.45 -9.98
C ASN A 140 25.26 -1.29 -9.15
N ASP A 141 25.36 -2.56 -9.47
CA ASP A 141 26.34 -3.50 -8.95
C ASP A 141 27.56 -3.61 -9.91
N PRO A 142 28.74 -3.98 -9.42
CA PRO A 142 29.88 -4.18 -10.29
C PRO A 142 29.69 -5.46 -11.14
N PRO A 143 30.23 -5.47 -12.38
CA PRO A 143 30.16 -6.65 -13.23
C PRO A 143 30.85 -7.86 -12.60
N VAL A 144 30.29 -9.04 -12.84
CA VAL A 144 30.84 -10.32 -12.44
C VAL A 144 31.69 -10.89 -13.57
N VAL A 145 33.01 -10.97 -13.33
CA VAL A 145 33.96 -11.45 -14.30
C VAL A 145 34.33 -12.91 -14.05
N SER A 146 34.44 -13.68 -15.10
CA SER A 146 34.84 -15.08 -15.06
C SER A 146 36.19 -15.26 -15.78
N PRO A 147 37.14 -16.07 -15.24
CA PRO A 147 38.43 -16.25 -15.88
C PRO A 147 38.33 -17.06 -17.17
N GLU A 148 39.03 -16.64 -18.22
CA GLU A 148 39.19 -17.36 -19.47
C GLU A 148 40.44 -18.20 -19.48
N SER A 149 40.38 -19.30 -20.23
CA SER A 149 41.59 -20.06 -20.56
C SER A 149 41.57 -20.43 -22.05
N ILE A 150 42.67 -20.13 -22.73
CA ILE A 150 42.86 -20.45 -24.13
C ILE A 150 44.12 -21.30 -24.31
N GLN A 151 44.03 -22.34 -25.08
CA GLN A 151 45.22 -23.11 -25.49
C GLN A 151 45.52 -22.77 -26.96
N ILE A 152 46.77 -22.41 -27.23
CA ILE A 152 47.25 -22.14 -28.57
C ILE A 152 48.45 -23.03 -28.88
N GLN A 153 48.71 -23.28 -30.14
CA GLN A 153 49.95 -23.87 -30.57
C GLN A 153 51.04 -22.77 -30.67
N GLU A 154 52.30 -23.17 -30.60
CA GLU A 154 53.42 -22.24 -30.84
C GLU A 154 53.26 -21.62 -32.27
N ASP A 155 53.71 -20.38 -32.41
CA ASP A 155 53.61 -19.58 -33.61
C ASP A 155 52.16 -19.28 -34.12
N ALA A 156 51.11 -19.58 -33.35
CA ALA A 156 49.75 -19.25 -33.67
C ALA A 156 49.23 -18.04 -32.84
N PRO A 157 48.52 -17.06 -33.45
CA PRO A 157 47.93 -15.96 -32.69
C PRO A 157 46.77 -16.47 -31.85
N ALA A 158 46.65 -15.96 -30.62
CA ALA A 158 45.42 -16.12 -29.84
C ALA A 158 44.40 -15.08 -30.27
N THR A 159 43.17 -15.52 -30.52
CA THR A 159 42.03 -14.66 -30.81
C THR A 159 40.82 -15.11 -30.02
N GLY A 160 40.04 -14.17 -29.53
CA GLY A 160 38.83 -14.44 -28.72
C GLY A 160 38.19 -13.16 -28.24
N ASN A 161 37.10 -13.33 -27.51
CA ASN A 161 36.42 -12.24 -26.81
C ASN A 161 36.44 -12.60 -25.32
N LEU A 162 37.02 -11.74 -24.50
CA LEU A 162 37.18 -11.93 -23.06
C LEU A 162 35.87 -11.68 -22.27
N LEU A 163 34.83 -11.11 -22.92
CA LEU A 163 33.59 -10.72 -22.23
C LEU A 163 32.46 -11.72 -22.42
N THR A 164 32.69 -12.89 -23.01
CA THR A 164 31.61 -13.82 -23.40
C THR A 164 30.93 -14.54 -22.24
N ASN A 165 31.61 -14.64 -21.10
CA ASN A 165 31.16 -15.31 -19.88
C ASN A 165 31.10 -14.34 -18.68
N ASP A 166 31.30 -13.06 -18.93
CA ASP A 166 31.09 -12.00 -17.95
C ASP A 166 29.62 -11.58 -17.97
N THR A 167 29.14 -11.18 -16.82
CA THR A 167 27.74 -10.75 -16.64
C THR A 167 27.68 -9.50 -15.79
N ASP A 168 26.62 -8.73 -16.01
CA ASP A 168 26.24 -7.62 -15.16
C ASP A 168 24.83 -7.84 -14.64
N PRO A 169 24.56 -7.70 -13.31
CA PRO A 169 23.23 -7.94 -12.74
C PRO A 169 22.12 -7.09 -13.35
N GLU A 170 22.42 -5.83 -13.73
CA GLU A 170 21.46 -4.90 -14.34
C GLU A 170 21.49 -4.92 -15.87
N ASN A 171 22.37 -5.72 -16.49
CA ASN A 171 22.64 -5.78 -17.94
C ASN A 171 23.09 -4.45 -18.54
N ASN A 172 23.95 -3.73 -17.84
CA ASN A 172 24.57 -2.47 -18.30
C ASN A 172 25.69 -2.70 -19.33
#